data_ef7da0138ce15eee82b07adc5aee4530
#
_entry.id   ef7da0138ce15eee82b07adc5aee4530
#
_cell.length_a   1.000
_cell.length_b   1.000
_cell.length_c   1.000
_cell.angle_alpha   90.00
_cell.angle_beta   90.00
_cell.angle_gamma   90.00
#
_symmetry.space_group_name_H-M   'P 1'
#
loop_
_entity.id
_entity.type
_entity.pdbx_description
1 polymer ?
#
loop_
_entity_poly.entity_id
_entity_poly.type
_entity_poly.pdbx_seq_one_letter_code
_entity_poly.pdbx_strand_id
1 'polypeptide(L)' 'MKEYEILVETINPCGGEAKKEILEAECESPESYVQANAPYPVLDRVQTKTGDLLIITGDGKGSMVRYTFTEC' A
#
# COMPACT_ATOMS: atom_id res chain seq x y z
N MET A 1 -4.63 -10.71 15.31
CA MET A 1 -4.11 -10.32 13.98
C MET A 1 -5.06 -10.77 12.88
N LYS A 2 -5.15 -10.02 11.82
CA LYS A 2 -6.01 -10.34 10.68
C LYS A 2 -5.17 -10.60 9.45
N GLU A 3 -5.68 -11.47 8.58
CA GLU A 3 -5.06 -11.71 7.29
C GLU A 3 -5.60 -10.72 6.27
N TYR A 4 -4.70 -10.19 5.47
CA TYR A 4 -5.04 -9.28 4.39
C TYR A 4 -4.41 -9.72 3.08
N GLU A 5 -5.17 -9.56 2.01
CA GLU A 5 -4.61 -9.60 0.67
C GLU A 5 -4.16 -8.18 0.34
N ILE A 6 -2.89 -8.04 -0.02
CA ILE A 6 -2.30 -6.73 -0.21
C ILE A 6 -1.87 -6.58 -1.67
N LEU A 7 -2.47 -5.62 -2.35
CA LEU A 7 -2.03 -5.24 -3.69
C LEU A 7 -1.04 -4.09 -3.55
N VAL A 8 0.20 -4.35 -3.96
CA VAL A 8 1.27 -3.36 -3.91
C VAL A 8 1.52 -2.84 -5.31
N GLU A 9 1.33 -1.54 -5.50
CA GLU A 9 1.57 -0.88 -6.78
C GLU A 9 2.72 0.11 -6.62
N THR A 10 3.80 -0.10 -7.37
CA THR A 10 4.97 0.77 -7.35
C THR A 10 4.94 1.66 -8.58
N ILE A 11 4.97 2.97 -8.38
CA ILE A 11 4.94 3.96 -9.46
C ILE A 11 6.28 4.68 -9.50
N ASN A 12 6.93 4.68 -10.66
CA ASN A 12 8.22 5.31 -10.83
C ASN A 12 8.08 6.69 -11.47
N PRO A 13 8.87 7.69 -11.04
CA PRO A 13 8.80 9.03 -11.59
C PRO A 13 9.30 9.14 -13.03
N CYS A 14 10.06 8.17 -13.49
CA CYS A 14 10.63 8.17 -14.84
C CYS A 14 9.69 7.66 -15.93
N GLY A 15 8.42 7.44 -15.58
CA GLY A 15 7.41 7.04 -16.57
C GLY A 15 7.44 5.58 -16.99
N GLY A 16 8.13 4.72 -16.27
CA GLY A 16 8.06 3.28 -16.48
C GLY A 16 6.71 2.71 -16.08
N GLU A 17 6.42 1.49 -16.49
CA GLU A 17 5.20 0.81 -16.10
C GLU A 17 5.16 0.59 -14.59
N ALA A 18 4.00 0.79 -13.99
CA ALA A 18 3.81 0.51 -12.58
C ALA A 18 3.91 -1.00 -12.35
N LYS A 19 4.68 -1.39 -11.36
CA LYS A 19 4.73 -2.79 -10.94
C LYS A 19 3.58 -3.06 -10.00
N LYS A 20 2.93 -4.19 -10.20
CA LYS A 20 1.86 -4.65 -9.32
C LYS A 20 2.20 -6.00 -8.77
N GLU A 21 2.10 -6.15 -7.47
CA GLU A 21 2.31 -7.43 -6.79
C GLU A 21 1.15 -7.67 -5.83
N ILE A 22 0.72 -8.92 -5.77
CA ILE A 22 -0.30 -9.33 -4.80
C ILE A 22 0.35 -10.29 -3.82
N LEU A 23 0.20 -9.98 -2.53
CA LEU A 23 0.72 -10.84 -1.47
C LEU A 23 -0.29 -10.94 -0.35
N GLU A 24 -0.11 -11.94 0.51
CA GLU A 24 -0.94 -12.14 1.68
C GLU A 24 -0.06 -12.00 2.92
N ALA A 25 -0.57 -11.32 3.93
CA ALA A 25 0.16 -11.13 5.18
C ALA A 25 -0.80 -10.97 6.34
N GLU A 26 -0.36 -11.43 7.51
CA GLU A 26 -1.03 -11.15 8.77
C GLU A 26 -0.43 -9.92 9.42
N CYS A 27 -1.27 -9.02 9.91
CA CYS A 27 -0.82 -7.86 10.64
C CYS A 27 -1.92 -7.35 11.58
N GLU A 28 -1.53 -6.60 12.59
CA GLU A 28 -2.49 -6.01 13.52
C GLU A 28 -3.36 -4.98 12.81
N SER A 29 -2.74 -4.18 11.96
CA SER A 29 -3.44 -3.19 11.16
C SER A 29 -2.69 -2.94 9.87
N PRO A 30 -3.38 -2.48 8.81
CA PRO A 30 -2.72 -2.09 7.57
C PRO A 30 -1.64 -1.03 7.78
N GLU A 31 -1.89 -0.08 8.67
CA GLU A 31 -0.96 1.00 8.95
C GLU A 31 0.34 0.48 9.56
N SER A 32 0.25 -0.46 10.50
CA SER A 32 1.43 -1.09 11.09
C SER A 32 2.27 -1.79 10.05
N TYR A 33 1.64 -2.50 9.13
CA TYR A 33 2.33 -3.17 8.05
C TYR A 33 3.08 -2.18 7.17
N VAL A 34 2.41 -1.10 6.78
CA VAL A 34 3.02 -0.08 5.92
C VAL A 34 4.19 0.60 6.63
N GLN A 35 4.05 0.95 7.91
CA GLN A 35 5.14 1.56 8.67
C GLN A 35 6.37 0.67 8.76
N ALA A 36 6.15 -0.64 8.87
CA ALA A 36 7.25 -1.59 9.00
C ALA A 36 7.93 -1.92 7.68
N ASN A 37 7.21 -1.85 6.57
CA ASN A 37 7.68 -2.36 5.28
C ASN A 37 7.83 -1.30 4.19
N ALA A 38 7.12 -0.20 4.29
CA ALA A 38 7.19 0.84 3.25
C ALA A 38 8.48 1.64 3.35
N PRO A 39 9.16 1.86 2.21
CA PRO A 39 10.38 2.68 2.20
C PRO A 39 10.09 4.18 2.32
N TYR A 40 8.85 4.60 2.16
CA TYR A 40 8.45 6.01 2.13
C TYR A 40 7.38 6.30 3.17
N PRO A 41 7.26 7.57 3.60
CA PRO A 41 6.20 7.94 4.53
C PRO A 41 4.82 7.91 3.89
N VAL A 42 3.80 7.74 4.72
CA VAL A 42 2.42 7.75 4.27
C VAL A 42 2.02 9.17 3.85
N LEU A 43 1.54 9.31 2.62
CA LEU A 43 1.05 10.58 2.10
C LEU A 43 -0.45 10.72 2.23
N ASP A 44 -1.19 9.62 2.05
CA ASP A 44 -2.64 9.66 2.09
C ASP A 44 -3.20 8.29 2.46
N ARG A 45 -4.44 8.28 2.88
CA ARG A 45 -5.14 7.06 3.26
C ARG A 45 -6.61 7.22 2.90
N VAL A 46 -7.13 6.29 2.11
CA VAL A 46 -8.50 6.30 1.65
C VAL A 46 -9.16 4.96 1.98
N GLN A 47 -10.30 5.00 2.65
CA GLN A 47 -11.10 3.81 2.88
C GLN A 47 -12.22 3.76 1.85
N THR A 48 -12.32 2.64 1.13
CA THR A 48 -13.34 2.47 0.12
C THR A 48 -14.66 2.03 0.73
N LYS A 49 -15.73 2.16 -0.03
CA LYS A 49 -17.07 1.75 0.41
C LYS A 49 -17.20 0.24 0.60
N THR A 50 -16.33 -0.52 -0.05
CA THR A 50 -16.32 -1.98 0.02
C THR A 50 -15.55 -2.50 1.23
N GLY A 51 -14.97 -1.61 2.03
CA GLY A 51 -14.21 -1.99 3.22
C GLY A 51 -12.72 -2.14 2.99
N ASP A 52 -12.25 -1.93 1.79
CA ASP A 52 -10.82 -1.96 1.48
C ASP A 52 -10.15 -0.69 1.98
N LEU A 53 -8.88 -0.78 2.31
CA LEU A 53 -8.10 0.38 2.72
C LEU A 53 -6.95 0.59 1.75
N LEU A 54 -6.89 1.77 1.19
CA LEU A 54 -5.82 2.18 0.30
C LEU A 54 -4.89 3.15 1.04
N ILE A 55 -3.62 2.78 1.14
CA ILE A 55 -2.61 3.63 1.76
C ILE A 55 -1.60 4.02 0.68
N ILE A 56 -1.42 5.32 0.50
CA ILE A 56 -0.51 5.86 -0.50
C ILE A 56 0.73 6.38 0.21
N THR A 57 1.90 5.88 -0.21
CA THR A 57 3.18 6.33 0.31
C THR A 57 4.01 6.92 -0.82
N GLY A 58 4.95 7.79 -0.48
CA GLY A 58 5.81 8.38 -1.48
C GLY A 58 6.89 9.23 -0.86
N ASP A 59 7.89 9.60 -1.68
CA ASP A 59 9.02 10.41 -1.24
C ASP A 59 8.81 11.91 -1.50
N GLY A 60 7.70 12.29 -2.09
CA GLY A 60 7.42 13.67 -2.47
C GLY A 60 8.12 14.11 -3.77
N LYS A 61 8.83 13.20 -4.42
CA LYS A 61 9.59 13.48 -5.65
C LYS A 61 9.08 12.70 -6.85
N GLY A 62 7.90 12.11 -6.74
CA GLY A 62 7.29 11.34 -7.82
C GLY A 62 7.32 9.83 -7.63
N SER A 63 8.18 9.30 -6.77
CA SER A 63 8.15 7.88 -6.43
C SER A 63 7.01 7.61 -5.47
N MET A 64 6.18 6.65 -5.80
CA MET A 64 5.01 6.30 -4.98
C MET A 64 4.85 4.80 -4.89
N VAL A 65 4.36 4.35 -3.75
CA VAL A 65 3.94 2.96 -3.56
C VAL A 65 2.55 2.98 -2.94
N ARG A 66 1.60 2.34 -3.60
CA ARG A 66 0.24 2.23 -3.10
C ARG A 66 -0.02 0.83 -2.57
N TYR A 67 -0.61 0.76 -1.41
CA TYR A 67 -0.98 -0.50 -0.78
C TYR A 67 -2.50 -0.57 -0.67
N THR A 68 -3.11 -1.56 -1.29
CA THR A 68 -4.55 -1.81 -1.15
C THR A 68 -4.74 -3.05 -0.30
N PHE A 69 -5.39 -2.89 0.85
CA PHE A 69 -5.61 -3.98 1.79
C PHE A 69 -7.05 -4.46 1.69
N THR A 70 -7.20 -5.73 1.39
CA THR A 70 -8.49 -6.40 1.38
C THR A 70 -8.49 -7.44 2.49
N GLU A 71 -9.43 -7.34 3.41
CA GLU A 71 -9.53 -8.31 4.50
C GLU A 71 -10.02 -9.66 3.97
N CYS A 72 -9.31 -10.71 4.34
CA CYS A 72 -9.66 -12.07 3.96
C CYS A 72 -10.70 -12.70 4.89
#